data_066791b6b428a30751ad3a583314ef63
#
_entry.id   066791b6b428a30751ad3a583314ef63
#
_cell.length_a   1.000
_cell.length_b   1.000
_cell.length_c   1.000
_cell.angle_alpha   90.00
_cell.angle_beta   90.00
_cell.angle_gamma   90.00
#
_symmetry.space_group_name_H-M   'P 1'
#
loop_
_entity.id
_entity.type
_entity.pdbx_description
1 polymer ?
#
loop_
_entity_poly.entity_id
_entity_poly.type
_entity_poly.pdbx_seq_one_letter_code
_entity_poly.pdbx_strand_id
1 'polypeptide(L)'
;MLYRFVFWIALLACVAAAERADAHPHVWVTMTEEILYASDGSATGVRHAWTFDDMFSAFATQGVEGKTKGTWTREELEPLAKVNVESLKEYAYFTYAKVDGKRRKDAFLEPVDYFLEYDPKDTVLTLHFTLPFKTPVKAKAIEIEVYDPEFFIDFGFVENQPVRLVSAPAQCSASVERPQDDNFPSSFRLDKNFMTSEANMGMGANFTNRIFVKCP
;
A
#
# COMPACT_ATOMS: atom_id res chain seq x y z
N MET A 1 -2.50 34.86 46.54
CA MET A 1 -2.59 33.39 46.46
C MET A 1 -3.62 32.92 45.40
N LEU A 2 -4.80 33.52 45.33
CA LEU A 2 -5.88 33.11 44.41
C LEU A 2 -5.47 33.10 42.94
N TYR A 3 -4.75 34.12 42.42
CA TYR A 3 -4.30 34.20 41.02
C TYR A 3 -3.34 33.08 40.63
N ARG A 4 -2.49 32.63 41.54
CA ARG A 4 -1.57 31.50 41.28
C ARG A 4 -2.33 30.19 41.16
N PHE A 5 -3.39 30.04 41.94
CA PHE A 5 -4.23 28.85 41.91
C PHE A 5 -5.08 28.77 40.62
N VAL A 6 -5.65 29.90 40.20
CA VAL A 6 -6.40 30.01 38.94
C VAL A 6 -5.50 29.75 37.75
N PHE A 7 -4.25 30.24 37.76
CA PHE A 7 -3.28 30.02 36.70
C PHE A 7 -2.92 28.52 36.55
N TRP A 8 -2.73 27.81 37.65
CA TRP A 8 -2.46 26.38 37.64
C TRP A 8 -3.66 25.54 37.18
N ILE A 9 -4.88 25.94 37.54
CA ILE A 9 -6.11 25.28 37.05
C ILE A 9 -6.28 25.49 35.56
N ALA A 10 -6.04 26.71 35.05
CA ALA A 10 -6.10 27.00 33.63
C ALA A 10 -5.04 26.22 32.80
N LEU A 11 -3.83 26.07 33.36
CA LEU A 11 -2.76 25.29 32.74
C LEU A 11 -3.11 23.80 32.70
N LEU A 12 -3.68 23.25 33.76
CA LEU A 12 -4.17 21.87 33.78
C LEU A 12 -5.35 21.64 32.83
N ALA A 13 -6.24 22.61 32.71
CA ALA A 13 -7.35 22.53 31.75
C ALA A 13 -6.88 22.54 30.27
N CYS A 14 -5.84 23.32 29.94
CA CYS A 14 -5.24 23.31 28.62
C CYS A 14 -4.56 21.96 28.26
N VAL A 15 -3.94 21.30 29.24
CA VAL A 15 -3.32 19.98 29.03
C VAL A 15 -4.39 18.87 28.88
N ALA A 16 -5.55 19.02 29.54
CA ALA A 16 -6.66 18.07 29.41
C ALA A 16 -7.45 18.21 28.10
N ALA A 17 -7.31 19.35 27.38
CA ALA A 17 -7.95 19.62 26.11
C ALA A 17 -7.08 19.26 24.89
N ALA A 18 -5.93 18.58 25.09
CA ALA A 18 -5.15 18.03 23.99
C ALA A 18 -5.98 16.96 23.29
N GLU A 19 -6.60 17.31 22.18
CA GLU A 19 -7.27 16.36 21.30
C GLU A 19 -6.24 15.32 20.83
N ARG A 20 -6.65 14.04 20.86
CA ARG A 20 -5.82 12.96 20.36
C ARG A 20 -5.72 13.12 18.86
N ALA A 21 -4.53 13.42 18.34
CA ALA A 21 -4.28 13.36 16.92
C ALA A 21 -4.38 11.89 16.49
N ASP A 22 -5.26 11.58 15.55
CA ASP A 22 -5.26 10.29 14.86
C ASP A 22 -3.95 10.21 14.06
N ALA A 23 -3.13 9.21 14.39
CA ALA A 23 -1.76 9.11 13.90
C ALA A 23 -1.61 8.17 12.69
N HIS A 24 -2.68 7.62 12.14
CA HIS A 24 -2.67 6.70 11.00
C HIS A 24 -3.73 7.07 9.97
N PRO A 25 -3.45 6.89 8.67
CA PRO A 25 -2.19 6.44 8.06
C PRO A 25 -1.13 7.53 8.02
N HIS A 26 0.15 7.12 7.81
CA HIS A 26 1.28 8.04 7.66
C HIS A 26 1.75 8.18 6.22
N VAL A 27 1.37 7.25 5.35
CA VAL A 27 1.74 7.21 3.94
C VAL A 27 0.51 6.86 3.12
N TRP A 28 0.28 7.60 2.04
CA TRP A 28 -0.76 7.30 1.07
C TRP A 28 -0.13 6.81 -0.23
N VAL A 29 -0.64 5.69 -0.72
CA VAL A 29 -0.19 5.08 -1.98
C VAL A 29 -1.34 4.97 -2.95
N THR A 30 -1.19 5.60 -4.11
CA THR A 30 -2.10 5.40 -5.24
C THR A 30 -1.50 4.37 -6.18
N MET A 31 -2.26 3.32 -6.53
CA MET A 31 -1.70 2.17 -7.24
C MET A 31 -2.42 1.81 -8.52
N THR A 32 -1.63 1.29 -9.47
CA THR A 32 -2.09 0.52 -10.63
C THR A 32 -1.44 -0.84 -10.62
N GLU A 33 -2.17 -1.85 -11.12
CA GLU A 33 -1.76 -3.24 -11.03
C GLU A 33 -1.88 -3.94 -12.38
N GLU A 34 -0.93 -4.82 -12.67
CA GLU A 34 -0.99 -5.69 -13.84
C GLU A 34 -0.89 -7.15 -13.41
N ILE A 35 -1.84 -7.96 -13.85
CA ILE A 35 -1.76 -9.41 -13.69
C ILE A 35 -1.13 -9.99 -14.96
N LEU A 36 0.03 -10.62 -14.80
CA LEU A 36 0.86 -11.11 -15.87
C LEU A 36 0.52 -12.56 -16.22
N TYR A 37 0.46 -12.88 -17.50
CA TYR A 37 0.17 -14.23 -17.99
C TYR A 37 1.25 -14.72 -18.95
N ALA A 38 1.52 -16.02 -18.88
CA ALA A 38 2.33 -16.73 -19.87
C ALA A 38 1.47 -17.12 -21.09
N SER A 39 2.14 -17.50 -22.19
CA SER A 39 1.48 -17.92 -23.44
C SER A 39 0.61 -19.17 -23.28
N ASP A 40 0.84 -19.99 -22.24
CA ASP A 40 0.03 -21.16 -21.94
C ASP A 40 -1.26 -20.83 -21.15
N GLY A 41 -1.50 -19.54 -20.87
CA GLY A 41 -2.66 -19.02 -20.14
C GLY A 41 -2.54 -19.13 -18.61
N SER A 42 -1.37 -19.44 -18.07
CA SER A 42 -1.13 -19.39 -16.63
C SER A 42 -0.76 -17.98 -16.18
N ALA A 43 -1.31 -17.53 -15.02
CA ALA A 43 -0.88 -16.30 -14.38
C ALA A 43 0.51 -16.50 -13.76
N THR A 44 1.44 -15.59 -14.04
CA THR A 44 2.85 -15.70 -13.67
C THR A 44 3.26 -14.73 -12.57
N GLY A 45 2.48 -13.69 -12.31
CA GLY A 45 2.80 -12.71 -11.27
C GLY A 45 1.92 -11.49 -11.30
N VAL A 46 2.25 -10.56 -10.41
CA VAL A 46 1.62 -9.23 -10.31
C VAL A 46 2.71 -8.19 -10.49
N ARG A 47 2.48 -7.20 -11.35
CA ARG A 47 3.33 -6.01 -11.47
C ARG A 47 2.62 -4.84 -10.84
N HIS A 48 3.30 -4.21 -9.91
CA HIS A 48 2.84 -3.07 -9.13
C HIS A 48 3.44 -1.78 -9.67
N ALA A 49 2.66 -0.70 -9.63
CA ALA A 49 3.14 0.67 -9.72
C ALA A 49 2.47 1.46 -8.59
N TRP A 50 3.24 1.79 -7.56
CA TRP A 50 2.82 2.44 -6.33
C TRP A 50 3.34 3.87 -6.29
N THR A 51 2.46 4.83 -6.49
CA THR A 51 2.78 6.26 -6.41
C THR A 51 2.52 6.74 -4.99
N PHE A 52 3.56 7.19 -4.32
CA PHE A 52 3.50 7.71 -2.96
C PHE A 52 3.02 9.16 -2.96
N ASP A 53 2.48 9.60 -1.83
CA ASP A 53 2.16 11.00 -1.61
C ASP A 53 3.40 11.90 -1.67
N ASP A 54 3.19 13.22 -1.80
CA ASP A 54 4.24 14.22 -1.94
C ASP A 54 5.10 14.35 -0.67
N MET A 55 4.51 14.21 0.50
CA MET A 55 5.22 14.32 1.78
C MET A 55 6.18 13.14 1.96
N PHE A 56 5.71 11.91 1.74
CA PHE A 56 6.58 10.72 1.77
C PHE A 56 7.67 10.82 0.70
N SER A 57 7.31 11.23 -0.53
CA SER A 57 8.25 11.37 -1.65
C SER A 57 9.36 12.39 -1.35
N ALA A 58 9.00 13.54 -0.75
CA ALA A 58 9.96 14.54 -0.31
C ALA A 58 10.87 14.01 0.82
N PHE A 59 10.30 13.26 1.78
CA PHE A 59 11.07 12.64 2.85
C PHE A 59 12.03 11.58 2.32
N ALA A 60 11.56 10.68 1.46
CA ALA A 60 12.34 9.57 0.93
C ALA A 60 13.53 10.04 0.06
N THR A 61 13.40 11.19 -0.61
CA THR A 61 14.48 11.76 -1.44
C THR A 61 15.45 12.64 -0.67
N GLN A 62 15.25 12.83 0.65
CA GLN A 62 16.22 13.58 1.46
C GLN A 62 17.59 12.90 1.46
N GLY A 63 18.62 13.65 1.05
CA GLY A 63 20.00 13.14 0.98
C GLY A 63 20.30 12.28 -0.24
N VAL A 64 19.36 12.06 -1.14
CA VAL A 64 19.66 11.44 -2.44
C VAL A 64 20.32 12.48 -3.32
N GLU A 65 21.59 12.20 -3.68
CA GLU A 65 22.34 13.05 -4.59
C GLU A 65 21.83 12.89 -6.02
N GLY A 66 21.53 13.98 -6.69
CA GLY A 66 21.11 14.03 -8.10
C GLY A 66 21.93 15.06 -8.88
N LYS A 67 22.14 14.81 -10.15
CA LYS A 67 22.84 15.73 -11.06
C LYS A 67 22.06 17.03 -11.31
N THR A 68 20.75 16.94 -11.26
CA THR A 68 19.84 18.07 -11.46
C THR A 68 19.04 18.29 -10.19
N LYS A 69 19.04 19.52 -9.68
CA LYS A 69 18.31 19.85 -8.45
C LYS A 69 16.81 19.63 -8.62
N GLY A 70 16.22 18.86 -7.71
CA GLY A 70 14.77 18.63 -7.64
C GLY A 70 14.25 17.61 -8.65
N THR A 71 15.14 16.82 -9.24
CA THR A 71 14.75 15.66 -10.08
C THR A 71 15.84 14.60 -10.02
N TRP A 72 15.46 13.35 -10.26
CA TRP A 72 16.37 12.20 -10.20
C TRP A 72 16.10 11.25 -11.37
N THR A 73 17.15 10.66 -11.90
CA THR A 73 17.07 9.56 -12.87
C THR A 73 16.84 8.23 -12.14
N ARG A 74 16.47 7.18 -12.88
CA ARG A 74 16.32 5.83 -12.30
C ARG A 74 17.61 5.31 -11.70
N GLU A 75 18.74 5.61 -12.33
CA GLU A 75 20.07 5.20 -11.85
C GLU A 75 20.43 5.89 -10.53
N GLU A 76 20.07 7.17 -10.37
CA GLU A 76 20.27 7.91 -9.13
C GLU A 76 19.35 7.41 -8.00
N LEU A 77 18.17 6.89 -8.35
CA LEU A 77 17.20 6.32 -7.41
C LEU A 77 17.41 4.82 -7.16
N GLU A 78 18.30 4.12 -7.87
CA GLU A 78 18.51 2.67 -7.73
C GLU A 78 18.79 2.23 -6.29
N PRO A 79 19.69 2.88 -5.51
CA PRO A 79 19.94 2.49 -4.13
C PRO A 79 18.68 2.64 -3.24
N LEU A 80 17.90 3.69 -3.48
CA LEU A 80 16.65 3.91 -2.76
C LEU A 80 15.59 2.87 -3.13
N ALA A 81 15.45 2.53 -4.42
CA ALA A 81 14.55 1.49 -4.90
C ALA A 81 14.85 0.14 -4.24
N LYS A 82 16.14 -0.22 -4.18
CA LYS A 82 16.60 -1.45 -3.55
C LYS A 82 16.21 -1.51 -2.07
N VAL A 83 16.53 -0.47 -1.30
CA VAL A 83 16.21 -0.42 0.13
C VAL A 83 14.70 -0.52 0.36
N ASN A 84 13.89 0.17 -0.44
CA ASN A 84 12.43 0.10 -0.33
C ASN A 84 11.93 -1.32 -0.57
N VAL A 85 12.32 -1.96 -1.68
CA VAL A 85 11.87 -3.31 -2.03
C VAL A 85 12.32 -4.36 -1.00
N GLU A 86 13.55 -4.25 -0.50
CA GLU A 86 14.07 -5.15 0.53
C GLU A 86 13.27 -5.03 1.84
N SER A 87 12.88 -3.81 2.24
CA SER A 87 12.08 -3.58 3.45
C SER A 87 10.66 -4.13 3.35
N LEU A 88 10.06 -4.15 2.16
CA LEU A 88 8.72 -4.71 1.93
C LEU A 88 8.62 -6.21 2.20
N LYS A 89 9.75 -6.93 2.19
CA LYS A 89 9.79 -8.37 2.42
C LYS A 89 9.21 -8.79 3.77
N GLU A 90 9.49 -8.03 4.82
CA GLU A 90 9.00 -8.29 6.17
C GLU A 90 7.46 -8.19 6.27
N TYR A 91 6.86 -7.44 5.37
CA TYR A 91 5.41 -7.21 5.29
C TYR A 91 4.73 -8.04 4.19
N ALA A 92 5.38 -9.09 3.69
CA ALA A 92 4.89 -9.90 2.56
C ALA A 92 4.53 -9.04 1.33
N TYR A 93 5.25 -7.94 1.14
CA TYR A 93 5.03 -6.95 0.07
C TYR A 93 3.60 -6.38 0.08
N PHE A 94 2.92 -6.39 1.24
CA PHE A 94 1.51 -6.00 1.41
C PHE A 94 0.56 -6.66 0.40
N THR A 95 1.00 -7.77 -0.23
CA THR A 95 0.30 -8.41 -1.34
C THR A 95 0.01 -9.87 -1.02
N TYR A 96 -1.26 -10.23 -1.10
CA TYR A 96 -1.74 -11.58 -0.76
C TYR A 96 -2.56 -12.14 -1.90
N ALA A 97 -2.58 -13.48 -2.05
CA ALA A 97 -3.30 -14.14 -3.13
C ALA A 97 -4.23 -15.23 -2.62
N LYS A 98 -5.41 -15.31 -3.27
CA LYS A 98 -6.31 -16.48 -3.20
C LYS A 98 -6.48 -17.04 -4.61
N VAL A 99 -6.50 -18.37 -4.69
CA VAL A 99 -6.70 -19.10 -5.95
C VAL A 99 -7.87 -20.04 -5.75
N ASP A 100 -8.90 -19.91 -6.57
CA ASP A 100 -10.17 -20.65 -6.46
C ASP A 100 -10.71 -20.61 -5.01
N GLY A 101 -10.70 -19.41 -4.41
CA GLY A 101 -11.18 -19.12 -3.06
C GLY A 101 -10.25 -19.56 -1.92
N LYS A 102 -9.11 -20.18 -2.20
CA LYS A 102 -8.17 -20.65 -1.18
C LYS A 102 -6.97 -19.73 -1.06
N ARG A 103 -6.72 -19.18 0.14
CA ARG A 103 -5.52 -18.37 0.42
C ARG A 103 -4.25 -19.17 0.15
N ARG A 104 -3.33 -18.58 -0.58
CA ARG A 104 -2.01 -19.14 -0.85
C ARG A 104 -1.00 -18.49 0.11
N LYS A 105 -0.52 -19.28 1.08
CA LYS A 105 0.62 -18.85 1.90
C LYS A 105 1.85 -18.80 1.01
N ASP A 106 2.67 -17.76 1.18
CA ASP A 106 3.90 -17.58 0.40
C ASP A 106 3.68 -17.71 -1.12
N ALA A 107 2.68 -17.02 -1.64
CA ALA A 107 2.30 -17.09 -3.05
C ALA A 107 3.40 -16.63 -4.00
N PHE A 108 4.22 -15.69 -3.55
CA PHE A 108 5.15 -14.94 -4.39
C PHE A 108 6.61 -15.27 -4.09
N LEU A 109 7.45 -15.07 -5.10
CA LEU A 109 8.91 -15.00 -4.99
C LEU A 109 9.34 -13.58 -4.62
N GLU A 110 10.64 -13.40 -4.45
CA GLU A 110 11.22 -12.05 -4.28
C GLU A 110 10.94 -11.19 -5.53
N PRO A 111 10.78 -9.88 -5.34
CA PRO A 111 10.50 -8.96 -6.42
C PRO A 111 11.62 -8.93 -7.46
N VAL A 112 11.22 -8.78 -8.71
CA VAL A 112 12.11 -8.58 -9.85
C VAL A 112 11.69 -7.32 -10.60
N ASP A 113 12.55 -6.82 -11.49
CA ASP A 113 12.28 -5.67 -12.36
C ASP A 113 11.81 -4.43 -11.59
N TYR A 114 12.44 -4.16 -10.45
CA TYR A 114 12.07 -3.03 -9.61
C TYR A 114 12.91 -1.79 -9.90
N PHE A 115 12.25 -0.64 -9.83
CA PHE A 115 12.87 0.68 -9.94
C PHE A 115 11.96 1.76 -9.34
N LEU A 116 12.55 2.90 -9.00
CA LEU A 116 11.82 4.12 -8.68
C LEU A 116 11.84 5.08 -9.87
N GLU A 117 10.73 5.76 -10.05
CA GLU A 117 10.55 6.85 -11.00
C GLU A 117 10.09 8.10 -10.25
N TYR A 118 10.69 9.25 -10.56
CA TYR A 118 10.31 10.52 -9.97
C TYR A 118 9.59 11.39 -11.00
N ASP A 119 8.39 11.84 -10.67
CA ASP A 119 7.68 12.83 -11.46
C ASP A 119 7.95 14.24 -10.90
N PRO A 120 8.72 15.09 -11.62
CA PRO A 120 9.04 16.44 -11.16
C PRO A 120 7.86 17.41 -11.22
N LYS A 121 6.80 17.07 -11.96
CA LYS A 121 5.60 17.90 -12.07
C LYS A 121 4.74 17.78 -10.82
N ASP A 122 4.49 16.56 -10.41
CA ASP A 122 3.63 16.26 -9.25
C ASP A 122 4.47 16.05 -7.98
N THR A 123 5.82 16.07 -8.10
CA THR A 123 6.81 15.90 -7.01
C THR A 123 6.67 14.59 -6.24
N VAL A 124 6.32 13.52 -6.94
CA VAL A 124 6.05 12.21 -6.34
C VAL A 124 6.98 11.12 -6.87
N LEU A 125 7.20 10.10 -6.04
CA LEU A 125 7.90 8.87 -6.39
C LEU A 125 6.88 7.79 -6.74
N THR A 126 7.19 6.99 -7.77
CA THR A 126 6.47 5.75 -8.08
C THR A 126 7.43 4.58 -8.00
N LEU A 127 7.13 3.62 -7.12
CA LEU A 127 7.84 2.35 -7.04
C LEU A 127 7.19 1.33 -7.98
N HIS A 128 7.97 0.85 -8.93
CA HIS A 128 7.61 -0.23 -9.84
C HIS A 128 8.31 -1.51 -9.38
N PHE A 129 7.58 -2.62 -9.32
CA PHE A 129 8.16 -3.94 -9.05
C PHE A 129 7.23 -5.06 -9.49
N THR A 130 7.80 -6.21 -9.79
CA THR A 130 7.03 -7.41 -10.17
C THR A 130 7.20 -8.47 -9.10
N LEU A 131 6.09 -9.03 -8.62
CA LEU A 131 6.04 -10.20 -7.74
C LEU A 131 5.69 -11.43 -8.57
N PRO A 132 6.67 -12.29 -8.93
CA PRO A 132 6.37 -13.55 -9.61
C PRO A 132 5.66 -14.51 -8.67
N PHE A 133 4.67 -15.25 -9.15
CA PHE A 133 4.15 -16.39 -8.42
C PHE A 133 5.22 -17.48 -8.28
N LYS A 134 5.36 -18.10 -7.10
CA LYS A 134 6.25 -19.26 -6.91
C LYS A 134 5.97 -20.39 -7.89
N THR A 135 4.70 -20.55 -8.24
CA THR A 135 4.25 -21.52 -9.24
C THR A 135 3.20 -20.80 -10.10
N PRO A 136 3.36 -20.79 -11.42
CA PRO A 136 2.34 -20.25 -12.32
C PRO A 136 0.96 -20.85 -12.03
N VAL A 137 -0.08 -20.00 -12.09
CA VAL A 137 -1.42 -20.33 -11.63
C VAL A 137 -2.35 -20.49 -12.83
N LYS A 138 -2.88 -21.71 -13.04
CA LYS A 138 -4.04 -21.96 -13.89
C LYS A 138 -5.25 -22.13 -13.00
N ALA A 139 -6.15 -21.15 -12.98
CA ALA A 139 -7.33 -21.17 -12.12
C ALA A 139 -8.49 -20.44 -12.79
N LYS A 140 -9.70 -20.77 -12.34
CA LYS A 140 -10.92 -20.07 -12.78
C LYS A 140 -11.07 -18.71 -12.10
N ALA A 141 -10.53 -18.58 -10.90
CA ALA A 141 -10.58 -17.34 -10.13
C ALA A 141 -9.25 -17.09 -9.41
N ILE A 142 -8.72 -15.88 -9.55
CA ILE A 142 -7.59 -15.36 -8.78
C ILE A 142 -8.06 -14.08 -8.08
N GLU A 143 -7.81 -13.98 -6.79
CA GLU A 143 -8.02 -12.77 -6.00
C GLU A 143 -6.66 -12.30 -5.48
N ILE A 144 -6.32 -11.05 -5.75
CA ILE A 144 -5.15 -10.38 -5.19
C ILE A 144 -5.65 -9.32 -4.22
N GLU A 145 -5.11 -9.35 -3.01
CA GLU A 145 -5.41 -8.40 -1.95
C GLU A 145 -4.17 -7.53 -1.72
N VAL A 146 -4.35 -6.20 -1.70
CA VAL A 146 -3.29 -5.25 -1.37
C VAL A 146 -3.76 -4.41 -0.19
N TYR A 147 -3.07 -4.53 0.94
CA TYR A 147 -3.34 -3.76 2.15
C TYR A 147 -2.18 -3.87 3.15
N ASP A 148 -2.06 -2.88 4.03
CA ASP A 148 -1.19 -2.94 5.19
C ASP A 148 -2.00 -3.41 6.42
N PRO A 149 -1.66 -4.56 7.04
CA PRO A 149 -2.36 -5.04 8.23
C PRO A 149 -2.36 -4.05 9.40
N GLU A 150 -1.34 -3.21 9.52
CA GLU A 150 -1.18 -2.22 10.59
C GLU A 150 -1.81 -0.85 10.23
N PHE A 151 -2.24 -0.68 8.97
CA PHE A 151 -2.79 0.58 8.45
C PHE A 151 -1.84 1.78 8.60
N PHE A 152 -0.54 1.53 8.56
CA PHE A 152 0.46 2.60 8.48
C PHE A 152 0.48 3.22 7.09
N ILE A 153 0.23 2.39 6.07
CA ILE A 153 0.09 2.77 4.67
C ILE A 153 -1.36 2.57 4.24
N ASP A 154 -1.95 3.62 3.70
CA ASP A 154 -3.25 3.56 3.02
C ASP A 154 -3.04 3.35 1.52
N PHE A 155 -3.49 2.21 1.02
CA PHE A 155 -3.43 1.87 -0.40
C PHE A 155 -4.77 2.18 -1.06
N GLY A 156 -4.74 2.88 -2.19
CA GLY A 156 -5.92 3.15 -3.01
C GLY A 156 -5.65 2.92 -4.50
N PHE A 157 -6.61 2.37 -5.21
CA PHE A 157 -6.53 2.29 -6.68
C PHE A 157 -6.74 3.65 -7.33
N VAL A 158 -6.04 3.93 -8.44
CA VAL A 158 -6.42 5.01 -9.36
C VAL A 158 -7.87 4.86 -9.81
N GLU A 159 -8.54 5.97 -10.13
CA GLU A 159 -9.95 5.92 -10.56
C GLU A 159 -10.13 5.17 -11.87
N ASN A 160 -9.26 5.44 -12.85
CA ASN A 160 -9.38 4.91 -14.20
C ASN A 160 -8.38 3.80 -14.45
N GLN A 161 -8.84 2.65 -14.97
CA GLN A 161 -8.03 1.50 -15.35
C GLN A 161 -7.07 1.04 -14.23
N PRO A 162 -7.57 0.78 -13.01
CA PRO A 162 -6.74 0.41 -11.87
C PRO A 162 -6.03 -0.94 -12.06
N VAL A 163 -6.57 -1.82 -12.89
CA VAL A 163 -6.00 -3.14 -13.16
C VAL A 163 -6.02 -3.47 -14.64
N ARG A 164 -4.97 -4.12 -15.12
CA ARG A 164 -4.85 -4.63 -16.48
C ARG A 164 -4.40 -6.09 -16.48
N LEU A 165 -4.97 -6.88 -17.38
CA LEU A 165 -4.50 -8.23 -17.66
C LEU A 165 -3.52 -8.19 -18.83
N VAL A 166 -2.28 -8.63 -18.60
CA VAL A 166 -1.22 -8.62 -19.62
C VAL A 166 -1.05 -10.04 -20.18
N SER A 167 -1.26 -10.18 -21.48
CA SER A 167 -1.19 -11.46 -22.21
C SER A 167 -2.16 -12.54 -21.71
N ALA A 168 -3.25 -12.14 -21.03
CA ALA A 168 -4.25 -13.08 -20.55
C ALA A 168 -5.07 -13.69 -21.71
N PRO A 169 -5.63 -14.89 -21.50
CA PRO A 169 -6.64 -15.43 -22.41
C PRO A 169 -7.80 -14.45 -22.61
N ALA A 170 -8.31 -14.35 -23.86
CA ALA A 170 -9.30 -13.34 -24.23
C ALA A 170 -10.62 -13.39 -23.43
N GLN A 171 -10.96 -14.54 -22.87
CA GLN A 171 -12.16 -14.74 -22.05
C GLN A 171 -11.98 -14.31 -20.59
N CYS A 172 -10.75 -14.01 -20.15
CA CYS A 172 -10.49 -13.55 -18.79
C CYS A 172 -10.94 -12.09 -18.62
N SER A 173 -11.44 -11.78 -17.45
CA SER A 173 -11.83 -10.43 -17.05
C SER A 173 -11.28 -10.09 -15.68
N ALA A 174 -11.04 -8.80 -15.41
CA ALA A 174 -10.66 -8.29 -14.12
C ALA A 174 -11.65 -7.25 -13.62
N SER A 175 -11.86 -7.21 -12.31
CA SER A 175 -12.58 -6.15 -11.61
C SER A 175 -11.87 -5.85 -10.30
N VAL A 176 -12.12 -4.65 -9.74
CA VAL A 176 -11.59 -4.25 -8.44
C VAL A 176 -12.70 -3.97 -7.46
N GLU A 177 -12.42 -4.22 -6.20
CA GLU A 177 -13.21 -3.78 -5.06
C GLU A 177 -12.34 -2.88 -4.20
N ARG A 178 -12.84 -1.69 -3.91
CA ARG A 178 -12.20 -0.71 -3.04
C ARG A 178 -12.79 -0.82 -1.64
N PRO A 179 -12.03 -0.49 -0.59
CA PRO A 179 -12.59 -0.31 0.74
C PRO A 179 -13.76 0.68 0.66
N GLN A 180 -14.83 0.42 1.40
CA GLN A 180 -15.94 1.38 1.49
C GLN A 180 -15.67 2.33 2.65
N ASP A 181 -15.64 3.63 2.38
CA ASP A 181 -15.50 4.69 3.39
C ASP A 181 -16.60 4.65 4.46
N ASP A 182 -17.77 4.10 4.13
CA ASP A 182 -18.93 3.96 5.01
C ASP A 182 -18.73 2.96 6.17
N ASN A 183 -17.68 2.15 6.14
CA ASN A 183 -17.34 1.22 7.22
C ASN A 183 -16.61 1.89 8.40
N PHE A 184 -16.30 3.18 8.30
CA PHE A 184 -15.88 3.97 9.44
C PHE A 184 -17.07 4.47 10.24
N PRO A 185 -17.35 3.91 11.42
CA PRO A 185 -18.20 4.62 12.35
C PRO A 185 -17.52 5.96 12.66
N SER A 186 -18.25 7.07 12.55
CA SER A 186 -17.79 8.41 12.96
C SER A 186 -17.39 8.47 14.45
N SER A 187 -17.52 7.35 15.17
CA SER A 187 -17.10 7.09 16.54
C SER A 187 -15.89 6.17 16.66
N PHE A 188 -15.19 5.85 15.58
CA PHE A 188 -13.98 5.03 15.63
C PHE A 188 -12.85 5.82 16.27
N ARG A 189 -12.94 5.95 17.60
CA ARG A 189 -11.85 6.43 18.44
C ARG A 189 -10.95 5.25 18.70
N LEU A 190 -9.72 5.30 18.18
CA LEU A 190 -8.65 4.38 18.54
C LEU A 190 -8.45 4.44 20.06
N ASP A 191 -9.07 3.52 20.81
CA ASP A 191 -8.78 3.34 22.22
C ASP A 191 -7.36 2.73 22.33
N LYS A 192 -6.62 3.11 23.39
CA LYS A 192 -5.29 2.57 23.68
C LYS A 192 -5.28 1.03 23.76
N ASN A 193 -6.39 0.43 24.15
CA ASN A 193 -6.54 -1.03 24.17
C ASN A 193 -6.76 -1.62 22.78
N PHE A 194 -7.13 -0.80 21.79
CA PHE A 194 -7.34 -1.21 20.42
C PHE A 194 -6.02 -1.64 19.75
N MET A 195 -4.93 -0.92 20.00
CA MET A 195 -3.60 -1.19 19.39
C MET A 195 -2.90 -2.42 20.02
N THR A 196 -3.37 -2.94 21.15
CA THR A 196 -2.70 -4.02 21.89
C THR A 196 -3.47 -5.34 21.94
N SER A 197 -4.68 -5.43 21.37
CA SER A 197 -5.45 -6.66 21.38
C SER A 197 -5.23 -7.46 20.10
N GLU A 198 -5.12 -8.80 20.24
CA GLU A 198 -5.06 -9.74 19.09
C GLU A 198 -6.23 -9.58 18.12
N ALA A 199 -7.37 -9.03 18.59
CA ALA A 199 -8.52 -8.68 17.76
C ALA A 199 -8.24 -7.56 16.75
N ASN A 200 -7.16 -6.78 16.95
CA ASN A 200 -6.83 -5.60 16.14
C ASN A 200 -5.71 -5.84 15.11
N MET A 201 -5.08 -7.02 15.11
CA MET A 201 -4.17 -7.43 14.03
C MET A 201 -4.84 -7.59 12.66
N GLY A 202 -6.04 -7.07 12.49
CA GLY A 202 -6.83 -7.10 11.26
C GLY A 202 -7.46 -5.75 10.90
N MET A 203 -7.06 -4.63 11.52
CA MET A 203 -7.65 -3.33 11.20
C MET A 203 -7.44 -2.98 9.74
N GLY A 204 -6.23 -3.18 9.22
CA GLY A 204 -5.91 -2.98 7.81
C GLY A 204 -6.73 -3.86 6.86
N ALA A 205 -7.30 -4.97 7.34
CA ALA A 205 -8.17 -5.81 6.52
C ALA A 205 -9.46 -5.11 6.07
N ASN A 206 -9.92 -4.09 6.80
CA ASN A 206 -11.08 -3.27 6.40
C ASN A 206 -10.73 -2.33 5.24
N PHE A 207 -9.44 -2.06 5.03
CA PHE A 207 -8.90 -1.22 3.97
C PHE A 207 -8.31 -2.04 2.81
N THR A 208 -8.69 -3.32 2.74
CA THR A 208 -8.21 -4.21 1.68
C THR A 208 -8.73 -3.79 0.32
N ASN A 209 -7.82 -3.48 -0.58
CA ASN A 209 -8.10 -3.37 -2.00
C ASN A 209 -8.02 -4.76 -2.63
N ARG A 210 -9.03 -5.13 -3.41
CA ARG A 210 -9.11 -6.47 -4.03
C ARG A 210 -9.17 -6.40 -5.53
N ILE A 211 -8.42 -7.25 -6.18
CA ILE A 211 -8.50 -7.52 -7.61
C ILE A 211 -9.09 -8.92 -7.79
N PHE A 212 -10.17 -9.01 -8.51
CA PHE A 212 -10.76 -10.28 -8.90
C PHE A 212 -10.52 -10.55 -10.36
N VAL A 213 -9.85 -11.65 -10.68
CA VAL A 213 -9.70 -12.16 -12.03
C VAL A 213 -10.53 -13.41 -12.19
N LYS A 214 -11.31 -13.46 -13.26
CA LYS A 214 -12.13 -14.63 -13.65
C LYS A 214 -11.74 -15.07 -15.03
N CYS A 215 -11.39 -16.36 -15.16
CA CYS A 215 -11.09 -17.05 -16.41
C CYS A 215 -11.98 -18.29 -16.52
N PRO A 216 -13.03 -18.26 -17.36
CA PRO A 216 -13.98 -19.35 -17.50
C PRO A 216 -13.35 -20.67 -17.98
#